data_a2fc7d76bbc72325b74dd1d98dec3059
#
_entry.id   a2fc7d76bbc72325b74dd1d98dec3059
#
_cell.length_a   1.000
_cell.length_b   1.000
_cell.length_c   1.000
_cell.angle_alpha   90.00
_cell.angle_beta   90.00
_cell.angle_gamma   90.00
#
_symmetry.space_group_name_H-M   'P 1'
#
loop_
_entity.id
_entity.type
_entity.pdbx_description
1 polymer ?
#
loop_
_entity_poly.entity_id
_entity_poly.type
_entity_poly.pdbx_seq_one_letter_code
_entity_poly.pdbx_strand_id
1 'polypeptide(L)'
;GISIRFRSPLDEKSACVRSLLALMLCDRSLRYDTKQKMSMHLDALYGASLNAQTMGYGASHVVDIRMKVINPKYCDNVNLNEEIFAFLKEILFFPAIREDVFIEAKKMLEAKIKRNIDDPAQYSISKALKLAGEGTPLAISSLGESEICQSITLQDVERAYYSLIHEDAVDI
;
A
#
# COMPACT_ATOMS: atom_id res chain seq x y z
N GLY A 1 6.92 -8.54 -13.85
CA GLY A 1 6.23 -7.67 -12.88
C GLY A 1 7.08 -6.45 -12.55
N ILE A 2 6.43 -5.39 -12.11
CA ILE A 2 7.05 -4.13 -11.70
C ILE A 2 6.81 -3.98 -10.20
N SER A 3 7.82 -3.55 -9.45
CA SER A 3 7.74 -3.26 -8.02
C SER A 3 8.34 -1.88 -7.77
N ILE A 4 7.55 -0.98 -7.19
CA ILE A 4 7.98 0.36 -6.82
C ILE A 4 7.94 0.44 -5.29
N ARG A 5 9.08 0.69 -4.67
CA ARG A 5 9.25 0.69 -3.22
C ARG A 5 9.61 2.07 -2.74
N PHE A 6 8.82 2.56 -1.80
CA PHE A 6 9.04 3.82 -1.11
C PHE A 6 9.49 3.53 0.31
N ARG A 7 10.64 4.07 0.70
CA ARG A 7 11.28 3.79 1.98
C ARG A 7 11.41 5.06 2.82
N SER A 8 10.93 4.97 4.06
CA SER A 8 11.03 6.02 5.09
C SER A 8 11.42 5.43 6.44
N PRO A 9 11.73 6.24 7.45
CA PRO A 9 11.87 5.76 8.83
C PRO A 9 10.60 5.08 9.31
N LEU A 10 10.74 4.03 10.13
CA LEU A 10 9.65 3.30 10.75
C LEU A 10 9.31 3.91 12.10
N ASP A 11 8.09 4.43 12.24
CA ASP A 11 7.47 4.82 13.51
C ASP A 11 5.99 4.36 13.54
N GLU A 12 5.41 4.29 14.73
CA GLU A 12 4.08 3.70 14.95
C GLU A 12 2.97 4.44 14.20
N LYS A 13 2.98 5.78 14.21
CA LYS A 13 1.95 6.59 13.53
C LYS A 13 2.13 6.52 12.03
N SER A 14 3.35 6.69 11.53
CA SER A 14 3.62 6.65 10.10
C SER A 14 3.34 5.28 9.50
N ALA A 15 3.63 4.18 10.20
CA ALA A 15 3.31 2.83 9.75
C ALA A 15 1.81 2.68 9.45
N CYS A 16 0.95 3.20 10.32
CA CYS A 16 -0.50 3.16 10.17
C CYS A 16 -0.98 4.02 9.00
N VAL A 17 -0.53 5.29 8.95
CA VAL A 17 -0.90 6.24 7.89
C VAL A 17 -0.46 5.73 6.51
N ARG A 18 0.77 5.21 6.41
CA ARG A 18 1.33 4.68 5.16
C ARG A 18 0.65 3.37 4.73
N SER A 19 0.19 2.56 5.68
CA SER A 19 -0.63 1.38 5.37
C SER A 19 -2.00 1.77 4.80
N LEU A 20 -2.63 2.82 5.34
CA LEU A 20 -3.86 3.39 4.76
C LEU A 20 -3.61 3.94 3.36
N LEU A 21 -2.57 4.77 3.20
CA LEU A 21 -2.19 5.34 1.91
C LEU A 21 -1.94 4.25 0.87
N ALA A 22 -1.21 3.19 1.21
CA ALA A 22 -0.93 2.08 0.33
C ALA A 22 -2.21 1.41 -0.20
N LEU A 23 -3.21 1.23 0.67
CA LEU A 23 -4.52 0.71 0.28
C LEU A 23 -5.25 1.68 -0.67
N MET A 24 -5.25 2.98 -0.36
CA MET A 24 -5.92 4.00 -1.17
C MET A 24 -5.31 4.14 -2.56
N LEU A 25 -3.97 4.12 -2.68
CA LEU A 25 -3.26 4.21 -3.96
C LEU A 25 -3.64 3.08 -4.93
N CYS A 26 -3.93 1.89 -4.43
CA CYS A 26 -4.30 0.74 -5.26
C CYS A 26 -5.82 0.55 -5.42
N ASP A 27 -6.63 1.38 -4.78
CA ASP A 27 -8.10 1.23 -4.80
C ASP A 27 -8.73 2.01 -5.95
N ARG A 28 -8.41 3.31 -6.09
CA ARG A 28 -8.97 4.24 -7.09
C ARG A 28 -7.99 5.36 -7.42
N SER A 29 -8.17 5.94 -8.61
CA SER A 29 -7.49 7.18 -9.02
C SER A 29 -8.50 8.22 -9.48
N LEU A 30 -8.02 9.40 -9.87
CA LEU A 30 -8.91 10.44 -10.42
C LEU A 30 -9.54 9.98 -11.74
N ARG A 31 -8.81 9.25 -12.57
CA ARG A 31 -9.31 8.70 -13.84
C ARG A 31 -10.17 7.46 -13.64
N TYR A 32 -9.76 6.57 -12.74
CA TYR A 32 -10.46 5.33 -12.39
C TYR A 32 -11.13 5.50 -11.03
N ASP A 33 -12.18 6.34 -10.98
CA ASP A 33 -12.84 6.85 -9.78
C ASP A 33 -13.74 5.83 -9.05
N THR A 34 -13.91 4.63 -9.65
CA THR A 34 -14.62 3.49 -9.05
C THR A 34 -13.80 2.21 -9.13
N LYS A 35 -14.03 1.29 -8.18
CA LYS A 35 -13.40 -0.05 -8.18
C LYS A 35 -13.69 -0.82 -9.47
N GLN A 36 -14.89 -0.64 -10.02
CA GLN A 36 -15.28 -1.26 -11.29
C GLN A 36 -14.42 -0.75 -12.45
N LYS A 37 -14.24 0.57 -12.59
CA LYS A 37 -13.38 1.15 -13.64
C LYS A 37 -11.93 0.69 -13.48
N MET A 38 -11.44 0.63 -12.24
CA MET A 38 -10.10 0.11 -11.93
C MET A 38 -9.97 -1.35 -12.38
N SER A 39 -10.91 -2.22 -11.99
CA SER A 39 -10.91 -3.63 -12.38
C SER A 39 -11.01 -3.81 -13.89
N MET A 40 -11.93 -3.10 -14.55
CA MET A 40 -12.07 -3.16 -16.01
C MET A 40 -10.79 -2.77 -16.75
N HIS A 41 -10.06 -1.78 -16.25
CA HIS A 41 -8.78 -1.39 -16.86
C HIS A 41 -7.70 -2.46 -16.65
N LEU A 42 -7.60 -3.03 -15.45
CA LEU A 42 -6.68 -4.15 -15.19
C LEU A 42 -7.01 -5.38 -16.05
N ASP A 43 -8.30 -5.67 -16.26
CA ASP A 43 -8.74 -6.75 -17.14
C ASP A 43 -8.37 -6.45 -18.60
N ALA A 44 -8.51 -5.20 -19.06
CA ALA A 44 -8.07 -4.77 -20.39
C ALA A 44 -6.55 -4.88 -20.60
N LEU A 45 -5.77 -4.83 -19.52
CA LEU A 45 -4.32 -5.12 -19.51
C LEU A 45 -4.06 -6.63 -19.36
N TYR A 46 -4.91 -7.46 -19.94
CA TYR A 46 -4.83 -8.93 -19.94
C TYR A 46 -4.82 -9.54 -18.53
N GLY A 47 -5.68 -9.04 -17.65
CA GLY A 47 -5.77 -9.53 -16.29
C GLY A 47 -4.58 -9.13 -15.42
N ALA A 48 -4.04 -7.95 -15.63
CA ALA A 48 -3.00 -7.39 -14.77
C ALA A 48 -3.50 -7.28 -13.33
N SER A 49 -2.62 -7.45 -12.36
CA SER A 49 -2.95 -7.25 -10.96
C SER A 49 -2.11 -6.14 -10.35
N LEU A 50 -2.77 -5.29 -9.56
CA LEU A 50 -2.15 -4.22 -8.78
C LEU A 50 -2.40 -4.48 -7.30
N ASN A 51 -1.37 -4.41 -6.48
CA ASN A 51 -1.51 -4.45 -5.03
C ASN A 51 -0.43 -3.61 -4.35
N ALA A 52 -0.70 -3.22 -3.11
CA ALA A 52 0.29 -2.60 -2.25
C ALA A 52 0.39 -3.36 -0.93
N GLN A 53 1.61 -3.42 -0.41
CA GLN A 53 1.90 -3.99 0.90
C GLN A 53 2.90 -3.13 1.64
N THR A 54 2.86 -3.19 2.96
CA THR A 54 3.82 -2.52 3.83
C THR A 54 4.68 -3.53 4.55
N MET A 55 5.95 -3.21 4.72
CA MET A 55 6.95 -4.09 5.37
C MET A 55 7.89 -3.26 6.24
N GLY A 56 8.36 -3.87 7.33
CA GLY A 56 9.46 -3.33 8.14
C GLY A 56 10.79 -3.97 7.74
N TYR A 57 11.81 -3.15 7.53
CA TYR A 57 13.19 -3.57 7.32
C TYR A 57 14.11 -2.83 8.29
N GLY A 58 14.45 -3.46 9.43
CA GLY A 58 15.19 -2.79 10.50
C GLY A 58 14.45 -1.54 10.96
N ALA A 59 15.10 -0.37 10.83
CA ALA A 59 14.49 0.91 11.16
C ALA A 59 13.72 1.57 10.02
N SER A 60 13.52 0.87 8.90
CA SER A 60 12.83 1.41 7.71
C SER A 60 11.46 0.80 7.53
N HIS A 61 10.50 1.64 7.16
CA HIS A 61 9.18 1.26 6.66
C HIS A 61 9.16 1.33 5.14
N VAL A 62 8.71 0.27 4.50
CA VAL A 62 8.64 0.18 3.03
C VAL A 62 7.19 0.02 2.59
N VAL A 63 6.73 0.90 1.72
CA VAL A 63 5.50 0.73 0.94
C VAL A 63 5.92 0.17 -0.41
N ASP A 64 5.46 -1.03 -0.73
CA ASP A 64 5.79 -1.75 -1.96
C ASP A 64 4.54 -1.87 -2.83
N ILE A 65 4.51 -1.12 -3.92
CA ILE A 65 3.44 -1.16 -4.92
C ILE A 65 3.88 -2.11 -6.03
N ARG A 66 3.11 -3.18 -6.22
CA ARG A 66 3.42 -4.23 -7.19
C ARG A 66 2.37 -4.34 -8.26
N MET A 67 2.82 -4.31 -9.50
CA MET A 67 2.01 -4.63 -10.65
C MET A 67 2.54 -5.90 -11.33
N LYS A 68 1.66 -6.89 -11.49
CA LYS A 68 1.96 -8.09 -12.27
C LYS A 68 1.22 -7.99 -13.59
N VAL A 69 1.94 -8.20 -14.67
CA VAL A 69 1.42 -8.16 -16.04
C VAL A 69 1.82 -9.42 -16.76
N ILE A 70 1.03 -9.82 -17.73
CA ILE A 70 1.37 -10.94 -18.60
C ILE A 70 2.60 -10.60 -19.46
N ASN A 71 3.39 -11.60 -19.80
CA ASN A 71 4.48 -11.39 -20.75
C ASN A 71 3.90 -11.22 -22.16
N PRO A 72 4.28 -10.17 -22.93
CA PRO A 72 3.80 -9.93 -24.29
C PRO A 72 3.88 -11.14 -25.23
N LYS A 73 4.85 -12.03 -25.01
CA LYS A 73 4.98 -13.30 -25.74
C LYS A 73 3.70 -14.15 -25.73
N TYR A 74 2.85 -14.02 -24.70
CA TYR A 74 1.61 -14.77 -24.56
C TYR A 74 0.36 -13.99 -25.03
N CYS A 75 0.57 -12.77 -25.58
CA CYS A 75 -0.47 -11.89 -26.06
C CYS A 75 -0.14 -11.38 -27.48
N ASP A 76 0.16 -12.30 -28.41
CA ASP A 76 0.47 -11.96 -29.81
C ASP A 76 1.55 -10.88 -29.97
N ASN A 77 2.47 -10.75 -29.00
CA ASN A 77 3.51 -9.74 -28.91
C ASN A 77 2.99 -8.28 -28.88
N VAL A 78 1.78 -8.06 -28.39
CA VAL A 78 1.26 -6.71 -28.17
C VAL A 78 2.12 -5.97 -27.15
N ASN A 79 2.62 -4.79 -27.52
CA ASN A 79 3.43 -3.97 -26.61
C ASN A 79 2.52 -3.17 -25.69
N LEU A 80 2.39 -3.60 -24.45
CA LEU A 80 1.58 -2.96 -23.40
C LEU A 80 2.39 -1.98 -22.53
N ASN A 81 3.67 -1.76 -22.81
CA ASN A 81 4.54 -1.00 -21.92
C ASN A 81 4.05 0.43 -21.69
N GLU A 82 3.64 1.13 -22.75
CA GLU A 82 3.17 2.51 -22.64
C GLU A 82 1.91 2.61 -21.76
N GLU A 83 0.95 1.69 -21.94
CA GLU A 83 -0.28 1.66 -21.16
C GLU A 83 -0.02 1.29 -19.70
N ILE A 84 0.88 0.34 -19.44
CA ILE A 84 1.30 -0.07 -18.10
C ILE A 84 1.95 1.10 -17.36
N PHE A 85 2.89 1.81 -17.99
CA PHE A 85 3.54 2.96 -17.37
C PHE A 85 2.60 4.16 -17.21
N ALA A 86 1.70 4.40 -18.17
CA ALA A 86 0.67 5.42 -18.04
C ALA A 86 -0.28 5.11 -16.87
N PHE A 87 -0.65 3.84 -16.68
CA PHE A 87 -1.47 3.41 -15.55
C PHE A 87 -0.76 3.56 -14.21
N LEU A 88 0.52 3.15 -14.11
CA LEU A 88 1.32 3.33 -12.91
C LEU A 88 1.49 4.82 -12.58
N LYS A 89 1.71 5.66 -13.58
CA LYS A 89 1.76 7.12 -13.41
C LYS A 89 0.45 7.66 -12.85
N GLU A 90 -0.69 7.20 -13.37
CA GLU A 90 -2.01 7.60 -12.88
C GLU A 90 -2.21 7.23 -11.42
N ILE A 91 -1.88 5.99 -11.04
CA ILE A 91 -2.00 5.50 -9.66
C ILE A 91 -1.12 6.29 -8.69
N LEU A 92 0.10 6.61 -9.09
CA LEU A 92 1.08 7.27 -8.22
C LEU A 92 0.85 8.76 -8.09
N PHE A 93 0.51 9.44 -9.18
CA PHE A 93 0.48 10.91 -9.21
C PHE A 93 -0.92 11.51 -9.22
N PHE A 94 -1.95 10.69 -9.41
CA PHE A 94 -3.35 11.13 -9.44
C PHE A 94 -4.26 10.20 -8.61
N PRO A 95 -3.87 9.85 -7.36
CA PRO A 95 -4.68 8.98 -6.53
C PRO A 95 -5.99 9.66 -6.09
N ALA A 96 -7.02 8.88 -5.84
CA ALA A 96 -8.27 9.37 -5.28
C ALA A 96 -8.17 9.49 -3.75
N ILE A 97 -7.45 10.50 -3.24
CA ILE A 97 -7.37 10.79 -1.80
C ILE A 97 -8.58 11.64 -1.42
N ARG A 98 -9.66 10.98 -1.02
CA ARG A 98 -10.93 11.61 -0.63
C ARG A 98 -11.64 10.80 0.45
N GLU A 99 -12.60 11.42 1.12
CA GLU A 99 -13.23 10.91 2.34
C GLU A 99 -13.87 9.52 2.17
N ASP A 100 -14.60 9.27 1.08
CA ASP A 100 -15.23 7.98 0.83
C ASP A 100 -14.22 6.84 0.70
N VAL A 101 -13.12 7.08 -0.04
CA VAL A 101 -12.03 6.11 -0.22
C VAL A 101 -11.28 5.87 1.10
N PHE A 102 -11.04 6.95 1.86
CA PHE A 102 -10.40 6.88 3.16
C PHE A 102 -11.19 6.03 4.16
N ILE A 103 -12.50 6.25 4.27
CA ILE A 103 -13.38 5.47 5.17
C ILE A 103 -13.35 3.98 4.81
N GLU A 104 -13.40 3.66 3.52
CA GLU A 104 -13.32 2.27 3.05
C GLU A 104 -11.95 1.66 3.34
N ALA A 105 -10.86 2.38 3.04
CA ALA A 105 -9.49 1.91 3.31
C ALA A 105 -9.26 1.67 4.81
N LYS A 106 -9.80 2.55 5.67
CA LYS A 106 -9.72 2.41 7.12
C LYS A 106 -10.39 1.12 7.61
N LYS A 107 -11.60 0.83 7.13
CA LYS A 107 -12.28 -0.44 7.42
C LYS A 107 -11.50 -1.66 6.93
N MET A 108 -10.90 -1.57 5.74
CA MET A 108 -10.07 -2.65 5.19
C MET A 108 -8.80 -2.87 6.02
N LEU A 109 -8.15 -1.80 6.48
CA LEU A 109 -6.97 -1.90 7.33
C LEU A 109 -7.30 -2.50 8.69
N GLU A 110 -8.38 -2.05 9.33
CA GLU A 110 -8.86 -2.62 10.59
C GLU A 110 -9.17 -4.12 10.47
N ALA A 111 -9.85 -4.52 9.39
CA ALA A 111 -10.13 -5.93 9.12
C ALA A 111 -8.84 -6.74 8.89
N LYS A 112 -7.82 -6.15 8.26
CA LYS A 112 -6.53 -6.79 8.04
C LYS A 112 -5.74 -6.95 9.35
N ILE A 113 -5.73 -5.93 10.20
CA ILE A 113 -5.11 -5.99 11.53
C ILE A 113 -5.80 -7.06 12.38
N LYS A 114 -7.13 -7.06 12.41
CA LYS A 114 -7.91 -8.07 13.16
C LYS A 114 -7.61 -9.48 12.69
N ARG A 115 -7.55 -9.72 11.37
CA ARG A 115 -7.20 -11.04 10.83
C ARG A 115 -5.83 -11.52 11.29
N ASN A 116 -4.84 -10.63 11.38
CA ASN A 116 -3.51 -10.98 11.88
C ASN A 116 -3.53 -11.31 13.38
N ILE A 117 -4.44 -10.69 14.16
CA ILE A 117 -4.63 -11.01 15.58
C ILE A 117 -5.37 -12.35 15.75
N ASP A 118 -6.34 -12.63 14.90
CA ASP A 118 -7.14 -13.86 14.93
C ASP A 118 -6.35 -15.08 14.38
N ASP A 119 -5.24 -14.87 13.69
CA ASP A 119 -4.32 -15.94 13.24
C ASP A 119 -3.28 -16.22 14.36
N PRO A 120 -3.32 -17.42 15.01
CA PRO A 120 -2.42 -17.74 16.13
C PRO A 120 -0.94 -17.66 15.77
N ALA A 121 -0.56 -18.04 14.54
CA ALA A 121 0.82 -18.00 14.09
C ALA A 121 1.31 -16.55 13.92
N GLN A 122 0.54 -15.70 13.22
CA GLN A 122 0.86 -14.29 13.05
C GLN A 122 0.86 -13.53 14.38
N TYR A 123 -0.11 -13.82 15.24
CA TYR A 123 -0.18 -13.23 16.57
C TYR A 123 1.04 -13.58 17.44
N SER A 124 1.44 -14.87 17.46
CA SER A 124 2.61 -15.33 18.22
C SER A 124 3.89 -14.67 17.74
N ILE A 125 4.09 -14.57 16.41
CA ILE A 125 5.25 -13.87 15.82
C ILE A 125 5.23 -12.39 16.20
N SER A 126 4.09 -11.73 16.06
CA SER A 126 3.95 -10.31 16.41
C SER A 126 4.26 -10.04 17.89
N LYS A 127 3.77 -10.89 18.79
CA LYS A 127 4.07 -10.79 20.23
C LYS A 127 5.53 -11.04 20.54
N ALA A 128 6.15 -12.05 19.92
CA ALA A 128 7.57 -12.34 20.10
C ALA A 128 8.43 -11.17 19.66
N LEU A 129 8.14 -10.58 18.50
CA LEU A 129 8.85 -9.40 17.98
C LEU A 129 8.67 -8.19 18.88
N LYS A 130 7.45 -7.96 19.41
CA LYS A 130 7.19 -6.84 20.34
C LYS A 130 7.97 -6.98 21.64
N LEU A 131 8.06 -8.19 22.19
CA LEU A 131 8.81 -8.47 23.42
C LEU A 131 10.33 -8.42 23.21
N ALA A 132 10.83 -9.07 22.15
CA ALA A 132 12.26 -9.12 21.85
C ALA A 132 12.82 -7.77 21.38
N GLY A 133 11.99 -6.95 20.77
CA GLY A 133 12.34 -5.66 20.19
C GLY A 133 11.95 -4.45 21.04
N GLU A 134 11.61 -4.63 22.32
CA GLU A 134 11.16 -3.52 23.17
C GLU A 134 12.15 -2.35 23.12
N GLY A 135 11.63 -1.13 22.85
CA GLY A 135 12.44 0.07 22.68
C GLY A 135 13.20 0.19 21.35
N THR A 136 12.99 -0.74 20.42
CA THR A 136 13.59 -0.72 19.08
C THR A 136 12.52 -0.74 17.97
N PRO A 137 12.87 -0.38 16.73
CA PRO A 137 11.94 -0.48 15.60
C PRO A 137 11.38 -1.89 15.33
N LEU A 138 12.04 -2.93 15.84
CA LEU A 138 11.59 -4.31 15.71
C LEU A 138 10.22 -4.56 16.39
N ALA A 139 9.90 -3.80 17.44
CA ALA A 139 8.63 -3.89 18.14
C ALA A 139 7.49 -3.23 17.39
N ILE A 140 7.76 -2.41 16.37
CA ILE A 140 6.76 -1.63 15.63
C ILE A 140 6.16 -2.48 14.52
N SER A 141 4.83 -2.62 14.53
CA SER A 141 4.10 -3.29 13.45
C SER A 141 4.15 -2.45 12.17
N SER A 142 4.62 -3.03 11.07
CA SER A 142 4.61 -2.35 9.76
C SER A 142 3.21 -2.10 9.21
N LEU A 143 2.20 -2.79 9.73
CA LEU A 143 0.81 -2.57 9.36
C LEU A 143 0.15 -1.46 10.21
N GLY A 144 0.74 -1.14 11.35
CA GLY A 144 0.18 -0.27 12.39
C GLY A 144 -0.60 -1.03 13.45
N GLU A 145 -1.03 -0.31 14.47
CA GLU A 145 -1.88 -0.81 15.55
C GLU A 145 -3.29 -0.21 15.45
N SER A 146 -4.32 -0.98 15.82
CA SER A 146 -5.74 -0.61 15.65
C SER A 146 -6.09 0.72 16.31
N GLU A 147 -5.61 0.95 17.53
CA GLU A 147 -5.89 2.17 18.30
C GLU A 147 -5.32 3.42 17.62
N ILE A 148 -4.09 3.33 17.10
CA ILE A 148 -3.45 4.41 16.36
C ILE A 148 -4.18 4.64 15.03
N CYS A 149 -4.52 3.57 14.31
CA CYS A 149 -5.22 3.67 13.03
C CYS A 149 -6.59 4.35 13.16
N GLN A 150 -7.29 4.19 14.28
CA GLN A 150 -8.56 4.87 14.54
C GLN A 150 -8.40 6.40 14.65
N SER A 151 -7.28 6.89 15.15
CA SER A 151 -7.01 8.33 15.32
C SER A 151 -6.56 9.03 14.04
N ILE A 152 -6.20 8.29 12.97
CA ILE A 152 -5.73 8.84 11.71
C ILE A 152 -6.85 9.59 10.99
N THR A 153 -6.50 10.77 10.46
CA THR A 153 -7.37 11.62 9.65
C THR A 153 -6.98 11.57 8.16
N LEU A 154 -7.90 12.00 7.29
CA LEU A 154 -7.59 12.15 5.86
C LEU A 154 -6.41 13.10 5.63
N GLN A 155 -6.32 14.17 6.42
CA GLN A 155 -5.22 15.14 6.35
C GLN A 155 -3.85 14.52 6.70
N ASP A 156 -3.81 13.53 7.60
CA ASP A 156 -2.58 12.77 7.88
C ASP A 156 -2.16 11.96 6.65
N VAL A 157 -3.13 11.36 5.93
CA VAL A 157 -2.87 10.62 4.68
C VAL A 157 -2.39 11.52 3.56
N GLU A 158 -2.97 12.72 3.40
CA GLU A 158 -2.51 13.72 2.41
C GLU A 158 -1.06 14.13 2.66
N ARG A 159 -0.68 14.37 3.92
CA ARG A 159 0.71 14.65 4.31
C ARG A 159 1.65 13.48 4.03
N ALA A 160 1.21 12.27 4.35
CA ALA A 160 1.99 11.06 4.08
C ALA A 160 2.17 10.81 2.58
N TYR A 161 1.16 11.13 1.76
CA TYR A 161 1.28 11.06 0.30
C TYR A 161 2.31 12.08 -0.23
N TYR A 162 2.28 13.32 0.28
CA TYR A 162 3.28 14.32 -0.09
C TYR A 162 4.71 13.84 0.25
N SER A 163 4.91 13.34 1.46
CA SER A 163 6.21 12.81 1.90
C SER A 163 6.64 11.61 1.04
N LEU A 164 5.72 10.68 0.73
CA LEU A 164 6.00 9.50 -0.08
C LEU A 164 6.53 9.88 -1.47
N ILE A 165 5.97 10.91 -2.10
CA ILE A 165 6.35 11.31 -3.47
C ILE A 165 7.62 12.19 -3.48
N HIS A 166 7.86 13.00 -2.45
CA HIS A 166 8.92 14.04 -2.46
C HIS A 166 10.12 13.74 -1.58
N GLU A 167 9.97 12.91 -0.53
CA GLU A 167 10.98 12.76 0.50
C GLU A 167 11.49 11.32 0.62
N ASP A 168 10.69 10.32 0.24
CA ASP A 168 11.07 8.92 0.37
C ASP A 168 12.19 8.52 -0.61
N ALA A 169 13.03 7.59 -0.17
CA ALA A 169 13.91 6.88 -1.09
C ALA A 169 13.12 5.89 -1.92
N VAL A 170 13.31 5.91 -3.25
CA VAL A 170 12.56 5.09 -4.21
C VAL A 170 13.46 4.06 -4.86
N ASP A 171 13.02 2.80 -4.85
CA ASP A 171 13.64 1.68 -5.57
C ASP A 171 12.61 1.11 -6.59
N ILE A 172 13.02 0.82 -7.83
CA ILE A 172 12.19 0.23 -8.90
C ILE A 172 12.79 -1.07 -9.40
#